data_ee3e56c3b46f2c74bec263b90ad3d650
#
_entry.id   ee3e56c3b46f2c74bec263b90ad3d650
#
_cell.length_a   1.000
_cell.length_b   1.000
_cell.length_c   1.000
_cell.angle_alpha   90.00
_cell.angle_beta   90.00
_cell.angle_gamma   90.00
#
_symmetry.space_group_name_H-M   'P 1'
#
loop_
_entity.id
_entity.type
_entity.pdbx_description
1 polymer ?
#
loop_
_entity_poly.entity_id
_entity_poly.type
_entity_poly.pdbx_seq_one_letter_code
_entity_poly.pdbx_strand_id
1 'polypeptide(L)'
;MTTENQAWSREEFESQLRAKEKYYHIQHPYHLLMAEGKLDKSQIQGWVANRFYYQIKIPVKDANILANTPDREIRRVWIQRIHDHDGWGEDDGGIEAWTRLGEAVGIAREELWSQELVLPGVRFAVDAYVNFARNAPWQEAACSSLTEMFAPTIHKQRLAGWPDKYPWIEAEGLAYFRKRVTQASRDVEHGLAITLEHFKTRQQQKRAMEILQFKLDILWTMLDAMWLAYIDRKPPYFNV
;
A
#
# COMPACT_ATOMS: atom_id res chain seq x y z
N MET A 1 -37.04 13.48 9.59
CA MET A 1 -35.89 12.74 8.99
C MET A 1 -34.79 12.77 10.03
N THR A 2 -34.39 11.60 10.55
CA THR A 2 -33.36 11.52 11.56
C THR A 2 -32.03 11.97 10.96
N THR A 3 -31.22 12.70 11.72
CA THR A 3 -29.89 13.20 11.38
C THR A 3 -28.93 12.11 10.86
N GLU A 4 -29.23 10.83 11.09
CA GLU A 4 -28.47 9.67 10.60
C GLU A 4 -28.49 9.45 9.09
N ASN A 5 -29.48 9.97 8.37
CA ASN A 5 -29.63 9.79 6.92
C ASN A 5 -29.16 10.99 6.08
N GLN A 6 -28.84 12.12 6.75
CA GLN A 6 -28.31 13.26 6.03
C GLN A 6 -26.87 13.00 5.61
N ALA A 7 -26.55 13.28 4.34
CA ALA A 7 -25.19 13.18 3.84
C ALA A 7 -24.26 14.12 4.62
N TRP A 8 -23.03 13.68 4.85
CA TRP A 8 -21.98 14.58 5.35
C TRP A 8 -21.68 15.66 4.31
N SER A 9 -21.30 16.86 4.76
CA SER A 9 -20.66 17.84 3.88
C SER A 9 -19.39 17.26 3.28
N ARG A 10 -18.84 17.93 2.26
CA ARG A 10 -17.57 17.52 1.65
C ARG A 10 -16.44 17.48 2.68
N GLU A 11 -16.36 18.50 3.51
CA GLU A 11 -15.35 18.67 4.55
C GLU A 11 -15.50 17.64 5.67
N GLU A 12 -16.73 17.39 6.10
CA GLU A 12 -17.04 16.36 7.10
C GLU A 12 -16.67 14.96 6.56
N PHE A 13 -17.04 14.66 5.32
CA PHE A 13 -16.74 13.36 4.73
C PHE A 13 -15.22 13.14 4.58
N GLU A 14 -14.48 14.13 4.10
CA GLU A 14 -13.02 14.08 4.05
C GLU A 14 -12.41 13.88 5.45
N SER A 15 -12.91 14.59 6.45
CA SER A 15 -12.47 14.44 7.84
C SER A 15 -12.70 13.01 8.36
N GLN A 16 -13.85 12.40 8.04
CA GLN A 16 -14.14 11.01 8.43
C GLN A 16 -13.18 10.01 7.74
N LEU A 17 -12.87 10.22 6.46
CA LEU A 17 -11.90 9.39 5.74
C LEU A 17 -10.51 9.51 6.38
N ARG A 18 -10.04 10.73 6.67
CA ARG A 18 -8.74 10.96 7.30
C ARG A 18 -8.66 10.41 8.73
N ALA A 19 -9.75 10.43 9.48
CA ALA A 19 -9.82 9.85 10.83
C ALA A 19 -9.57 8.32 10.87
N LYS A 20 -9.61 7.63 9.71
CA LYS A 20 -9.22 6.22 9.59
C LYS A 20 -7.71 5.99 9.71
N GLU A 21 -6.88 7.03 9.72
CA GLU A 21 -5.41 6.92 9.90
C GLU A 21 -5.03 6.11 11.13
N LYS A 22 -5.81 6.18 12.20
CA LYS A 22 -5.60 5.40 13.43
C LYS A 22 -5.60 3.88 13.23
N TYR A 23 -6.17 3.39 12.12
CA TYR A 23 -6.17 1.98 11.72
C TYR A 23 -5.08 1.67 10.68
N TYR A 24 -4.27 2.65 10.31
CA TYR A 24 -3.22 2.43 9.33
C TYR A 24 -2.12 1.54 9.89
N HIS A 25 -1.63 0.66 9.08
CA HIS A 25 -0.69 -0.41 9.45
C HIS A 25 0.65 0.09 10.02
N ILE A 26 0.90 1.39 10.03
CA ILE A 26 2.04 2.00 10.74
C ILE A 26 1.95 1.75 12.26
N GLN A 27 0.73 1.55 12.78
CA GLN A 27 0.48 1.25 14.19
C GLN A 27 0.60 -0.25 14.51
N HIS A 28 0.80 -1.10 13.50
CA HIS A 28 0.97 -2.54 13.72
C HIS A 28 2.27 -2.82 14.50
N PRO A 29 2.27 -3.75 15.49
CA PRO A 29 3.45 -4.06 16.29
C PRO A 29 4.71 -4.34 15.49
N TYR A 30 4.61 -5.01 14.35
CA TYR A 30 5.74 -5.25 13.44
C TYR A 30 6.36 -3.95 12.93
N HIS A 31 5.55 -2.96 12.54
CA HIS A 31 6.04 -1.65 12.10
C HIS A 31 6.59 -0.82 13.26
N LEU A 32 6.04 -0.96 14.46
CA LEU A 32 6.59 -0.29 15.64
C LEU A 32 7.99 -0.82 15.96
N LEU A 33 8.19 -2.16 15.96
CA LEU A 33 9.52 -2.76 16.10
C LEU A 33 10.49 -2.30 14.99
N MET A 34 10.02 -2.23 13.75
CA MET A 34 10.79 -1.72 12.62
C MET A 34 11.20 -0.25 12.84
N ALA A 35 10.26 0.59 13.25
CA ALA A 35 10.51 2.00 13.50
C ALA A 35 11.47 2.24 14.67
N GLU A 36 11.52 1.34 15.63
CA GLU A 36 12.42 1.37 16.77
C GLU A 36 13.80 0.76 16.48
N GLY A 37 14.02 0.15 15.31
CA GLY A 37 15.27 -0.54 14.97
C GLY A 37 15.45 -1.89 15.67
N LYS A 38 14.35 -2.50 16.14
CA LYS A 38 14.37 -3.76 16.91
C LYS A 38 14.21 -5.01 16.07
N LEU A 39 13.95 -4.90 14.76
CA LEU A 39 13.91 -6.04 13.86
C LEU A 39 15.34 -6.47 13.50
N ASP A 40 15.58 -7.76 13.47
CA ASP A 40 16.82 -8.33 12.96
C ASP A 40 16.85 -8.35 11.41
N LYS A 41 17.99 -8.76 10.85
CA LYS A 41 18.20 -8.78 9.40
C LYS A 41 17.17 -9.70 8.72
N SER A 42 16.91 -10.88 9.26
CA SER A 42 16.00 -11.86 8.67
C SER A 42 14.55 -11.34 8.68
N GLN A 43 14.16 -10.62 9.71
CA GLN A 43 12.84 -9.99 9.82
C GLN A 43 12.67 -8.86 8.81
N ILE A 44 13.71 -8.03 8.60
CA ILE A 44 13.68 -6.99 7.54
C ILE A 44 13.64 -7.63 6.15
N GLN A 45 14.43 -8.67 5.90
CA GLN A 45 14.40 -9.42 4.64
C GLN A 45 13.00 -10.01 4.39
N GLY A 46 12.40 -10.65 5.40
CA GLY A 46 11.05 -11.19 5.32
C GLY A 46 10.01 -10.10 4.98
N TRP A 47 10.12 -8.92 5.60
CA TRP A 47 9.23 -7.81 5.27
C TRP A 47 9.43 -7.33 3.83
N VAL A 48 10.67 -7.17 3.36
CA VAL A 48 10.96 -6.71 1.99
C VAL A 48 10.43 -7.71 0.97
N ALA A 49 10.66 -9.01 1.15
CA ALA A 49 10.21 -10.07 0.25
C ALA A 49 8.67 -10.15 0.17
N ASN A 50 8.00 -10.10 1.31
CA ASN A 50 6.55 -10.17 1.37
C ASN A 50 5.88 -8.89 0.81
N ARG A 51 6.46 -7.74 1.09
CA ARG A 51 5.97 -6.47 0.56
C ARG A 51 6.21 -6.34 -0.94
N PHE A 52 7.22 -7.02 -1.50
CA PHE A 52 7.46 -7.09 -2.94
C PHE A 52 6.25 -7.62 -3.70
N TYR A 53 5.59 -8.67 -3.20
CA TYR A 53 4.36 -9.19 -3.82
C TYR A 53 3.28 -8.12 -3.96
N TYR A 54 3.11 -7.30 -2.93
CA TYR A 54 2.20 -6.16 -3.01
C TYR A 54 2.64 -5.15 -4.09
N GLN A 55 3.95 -4.85 -4.19
CA GLN A 55 4.45 -3.88 -5.17
C GLN A 55 4.16 -4.30 -6.61
N ILE A 56 4.44 -5.55 -6.97
CA ILE A 56 4.20 -6.06 -8.34
C ILE A 56 2.71 -6.21 -8.66
N LYS A 57 1.83 -6.20 -7.65
CA LYS A 57 0.37 -6.28 -7.83
C LYS A 57 -0.31 -4.91 -7.89
N ILE A 58 0.35 -3.83 -7.48
CA ILE A 58 -0.22 -2.48 -7.58
C ILE A 58 -0.54 -2.10 -9.04
N PRO A 59 0.36 -2.20 -10.02
CA PRO A 59 0.02 -1.85 -11.40
C PRO A 59 -1.07 -2.76 -11.99
N VAL A 60 -1.13 -4.04 -11.60
CA VAL A 60 -2.22 -4.95 -12.00
C VAL A 60 -3.56 -4.47 -11.43
N LYS A 61 -3.60 -4.03 -10.17
CA LYS A 61 -4.79 -3.42 -9.54
C LYS A 61 -5.18 -2.14 -10.29
N ASP A 62 -4.22 -1.28 -10.61
CA ASP A 62 -4.49 -0.02 -11.32
C ASP A 62 -4.95 -0.24 -12.76
N ALA A 63 -4.42 -1.26 -13.45
CA ALA A 63 -4.90 -1.67 -14.77
C ALA A 63 -6.37 -2.15 -14.74
N ASN A 64 -6.79 -2.86 -13.70
CA ASN A 64 -8.20 -3.24 -13.54
C ASN A 64 -9.10 -2.01 -13.32
N ILE A 65 -8.66 -1.00 -12.56
CA ILE A 65 -9.38 0.26 -12.40
C ILE A 65 -9.50 0.99 -13.74
N LEU A 66 -8.40 1.08 -14.51
CA LEU A 66 -8.41 1.67 -15.85
C LEU A 66 -9.38 0.96 -16.79
N ALA A 67 -9.36 -0.38 -16.81
CA ALA A 67 -10.25 -1.17 -17.67
C ALA A 67 -11.73 -0.93 -17.38
N ASN A 68 -12.08 -0.69 -16.12
CA ASN A 68 -13.44 -0.47 -15.65
C ASN A 68 -13.87 1.01 -15.74
N THR A 69 -12.93 1.95 -15.92
CA THR A 69 -13.21 3.41 -15.94
C THR A 69 -13.64 3.87 -17.33
N PRO A 70 -14.90 4.34 -17.52
CA PRO A 70 -15.37 4.80 -18.83
C PRO A 70 -14.83 6.18 -19.20
N ASP A 71 -14.51 7.02 -18.22
CA ASP A 71 -14.05 8.40 -18.39
C ASP A 71 -12.59 8.45 -18.87
N ARG A 72 -12.39 9.06 -20.06
CA ARG A 72 -11.07 9.18 -20.68
C ARG A 72 -10.13 10.06 -19.85
N GLU A 73 -10.62 11.16 -19.29
CA GLU A 73 -9.77 12.11 -18.57
C GLU A 73 -9.29 11.51 -17.23
N ILE A 74 -10.15 10.73 -16.56
CA ILE A 74 -9.74 9.96 -15.36
C ILE A 74 -8.67 8.94 -15.75
N ARG A 75 -8.85 8.20 -16.85
CA ARG A 75 -7.84 7.22 -17.30
C ARG A 75 -6.49 7.88 -17.62
N ARG A 76 -6.48 9.06 -18.24
CA ARG A 76 -5.25 9.80 -18.58
C ARG A 76 -4.43 10.18 -17.36
N VAL A 77 -5.08 10.46 -16.24
CA VAL A 77 -4.40 10.76 -14.97
C VAL A 77 -4.04 9.47 -14.25
N TRP A 78 -4.95 8.48 -14.23
CA TRP A 78 -4.75 7.23 -13.47
C TRP A 78 -3.61 6.37 -14.00
N ILE A 79 -3.36 6.37 -15.33
CA ILE A 79 -2.29 5.59 -15.97
C ILE A 79 -0.90 5.89 -15.38
N GLN A 80 -0.70 7.10 -14.85
CA GLN A 80 0.56 7.51 -14.26
C GLN A 80 0.97 6.61 -13.08
N ARG A 81 0.01 6.05 -12.34
CA ARG A 81 0.25 5.10 -11.24
C ARG A 81 0.92 3.82 -11.72
N ILE A 82 0.56 3.36 -12.93
CA ILE A 82 1.19 2.20 -13.56
C ILE A 82 2.63 2.57 -13.97
N HIS A 83 2.82 3.70 -14.62
CA HIS A 83 4.15 4.20 -15.01
C HIS A 83 5.07 4.37 -13.79
N ASP A 84 4.54 4.86 -12.65
CA ASP A 84 5.33 5.04 -11.43
C ASP A 84 5.82 3.70 -10.84
N HIS A 85 5.10 2.60 -11.06
CA HIS A 85 5.47 1.29 -10.54
C HIS A 85 6.22 0.43 -11.54
N ASP A 86 5.72 0.31 -12.78
CA ASP A 86 6.33 -0.52 -13.82
C ASP A 86 7.51 0.18 -14.50
N GLY A 87 7.56 1.51 -14.43
CA GLY A 87 8.51 2.33 -15.16
C GLY A 87 7.96 2.82 -16.50
N TRP A 88 8.57 3.90 -17.02
CA TRP A 88 8.26 4.45 -18.33
C TRP A 88 9.43 5.29 -18.84
N GLY A 89 9.79 5.11 -20.11
CA GLY A 89 10.94 5.81 -20.70
C GLY A 89 12.25 5.43 -20.00
N GLU A 90 12.94 6.40 -19.43
CA GLU A 90 14.20 6.22 -18.68
C GLU A 90 13.97 5.96 -17.17
N ASP A 91 12.75 6.02 -16.67
CA ASP A 91 12.44 5.71 -15.28
C ASP A 91 12.16 4.21 -15.11
N ASP A 92 13.04 3.51 -14.38
CA ASP A 92 12.93 2.07 -14.09
C ASP A 92 11.70 1.71 -13.24
N GLY A 93 11.01 2.69 -12.62
CA GLY A 93 9.82 2.49 -11.80
C GLY A 93 10.08 2.04 -10.37
N GLY A 94 8.98 1.97 -9.63
CA GLY A 94 8.98 1.62 -8.20
C GLY A 94 9.28 0.15 -7.95
N ILE A 95 8.91 -0.75 -8.86
CA ILE A 95 9.18 -2.20 -8.73
C ILE A 95 10.69 -2.45 -8.80
N GLU A 96 11.37 -1.82 -9.75
CA GLU A 96 12.84 -1.92 -9.84
C GLU A 96 13.52 -1.29 -8.62
N ALA A 97 13.05 -0.13 -8.17
CA ALA A 97 13.57 0.48 -6.95
C ALA A 97 13.35 -0.40 -5.71
N TRP A 98 12.25 -1.16 -5.65
CA TRP A 98 12.02 -2.14 -4.58
C TRP A 98 12.92 -3.38 -4.74
N THR A 99 13.18 -3.82 -5.96
CA THR A 99 14.12 -4.92 -6.25
C THR A 99 15.51 -4.55 -5.72
N ARG A 100 16.00 -3.32 -5.99
CA ARG A 100 17.26 -2.81 -5.44
C ARG A 100 17.27 -2.76 -3.90
N LEU A 101 16.12 -2.45 -3.27
CA LEU A 101 16.00 -2.57 -1.82
C LEU A 101 16.16 -4.03 -1.37
N GLY A 102 15.57 -4.99 -2.11
CA GLY A 102 15.78 -6.43 -1.86
C GLY A 102 17.26 -6.82 -1.88
N GLU A 103 17.98 -6.40 -2.91
CA GLU A 103 19.42 -6.61 -3.04
C GLU A 103 20.19 -5.96 -1.90
N ALA A 104 19.87 -4.71 -1.53
CA ALA A 104 20.50 -3.97 -0.44
C ALA A 104 20.29 -4.61 0.96
N VAL A 105 19.19 -5.34 1.15
CA VAL A 105 18.99 -6.12 2.39
C VAL A 105 19.55 -7.54 2.30
N GLY A 106 20.14 -7.92 1.15
CA GLY A 106 20.82 -9.19 0.97
C GLY A 106 19.93 -10.33 0.50
N ILE A 107 18.87 -10.03 -0.25
CA ILE A 107 18.04 -11.01 -1.00
C ILE A 107 18.50 -10.97 -2.45
N ALA A 108 18.83 -12.12 -3.04
CA ALA A 108 19.15 -12.18 -4.46
C ALA A 108 17.94 -11.78 -5.32
N ARG A 109 18.20 -11.11 -6.44
CA ARG A 109 17.14 -10.64 -7.36
C ARG A 109 16.24 -11.79 -7.81
N GLU A 110 16.84 -12.90 -8.20
CA GLU A 110 16.13 -14.11 -8.65
C GLU A 110 15.24 -14.68 -7.55
N GLU A 111 15.74 -14.72 -6.32
CA GLU A 111 14.99 -15.18 -5.15
C GLU A 111 13.79 -14.26 -4.87
N LEU A 112 13.98 -12.94 -4.91
CA LEU A 112 12.89 -11.98 -4.74
C LEU A 112 11.81 -12.15 -5.82
N TRP A 113 12.21 -12.29 -7.09
CA TRP A 113 11.31 -12.44 -8.23
C TRP A 113 10.65 -13.82 -8.32
N SER A 114 11.24 -14.88 -7.75
CA SER A 114 10.59 -16.20 -7.62
C SER A 114 9.35 -16.16 -6.75
N GLN A 115 9.28 -15.20 -5.82
CA GLN A 115 8.20 -15.05 -4.84
C GLN A 115 8.05 -16.26 -3.90
N GLU A 116 9.04 -17.13 -3.79
CA GLU A 116 9.01 -18.30 -2.90
C GLU A 116 8.93 -17.91 -1.43
N LEU A 117 9.48 -16.74 -1.06
CA LEU A 117 9.43 -16.19 0.29
C LEU A 117 8.08 -15.54 0.66
N VAL A 118 7.13 -15.48 -0.27
CA VAL A 118 5.85 -14.80 -0.04
C VAL A 118 4.89 -15.70 0.73
N LEU A 119 4.52 -15.27 1.92
CA LEU A 119 3.63 -15.99 2.82
C LEU A 119 2.20 -16.12 2.27
N PRO A 120 1.51 -17.23 2.50
CA PRO A 120 0.13 -17.42 2.02
C PRO A 120 -0.83 -16.32 2.46
N GLY A 121 -0.76 -15.87 3.71
CA GLY A 121 -1.61 -14.78 4.22
C GLY A 121 -1.39 -13.45 3.47
N VAL A 122 -0.14 -13.18 3.06
CA VAL A 122 0.18 -12.01 2.23
C VAL A 122 -0.42 -12.16 0.83
N ARG A 123 -0.29 -13.34 0.20
CA ARG A 123 -0.90 -13.62 -1.11
C ARG A 123 -2.41 -13.41 -1.07
N PHE A 124 -3.09 -14.03 -0.11
CA PHE A 124 -4.55 -13.90 0.03
C PHE A 124 -5.00 -12.45 0.23
N ALA A 125 -4.32 -11.70 1.09
CA ALA A 125 -4.65 -10.31 1.34
C ALA A 125 -4.47 -9.42 0.08
N VAL A 126 -3.34 -9.59 -0.62
CA VAL A 126 -3.05 -8.81 -1.83
C VAL A 126 -3.96 -9.20 -2.99
N ASP A 127 -4.21 -10.50 -3.18
CA ASP A 127 -5.10 -10.99 -4.24
C ASP A 127 -6.56 -10.56 -3.99
N ALA A 128 -7.01 -10.50 -2.73
CA ALA A 128 -8.31 -9.92 -2.38
C ALA A 128 -8.42 -8.46 -2.83
N TYR A 129 -7.35 -7.68 -2.67
CA TYR A 129 -7.30 -6.29 -3.14
C TYR A 129 -7.40 -6.18 -4.66
N VAL A 130 -6.62 -6.98 -5.39
CA VAL A 130 -6.64 -6.99 -6.86
C VAL A 130 -8.01 -7.44 -7.38
N ASN A 131 -8.60 -8.48 -6.76
CA ASN A 131 -9.92 -8.98 -7.12
C ASN A 131 -11.03 -7.97 -6.81
N PHE A 132 -10.93 -7.24 -5.71
CA PHE A 132 -11.84 -6.12 -5.43
C PHE A 132 -11.78 -5.08 -6.55
N ALA A 133 -10.59 -4.62 -6.94
CA ALA A 133 -10.42 -3.64 -8.00
C ALA A 133 -10.92 -4.13 -9.38
N ARG A 134 -10.85 -5.45 -9.63
CA ARG A 134 -11.36 -6.06 -10.87
C ARG A 134 -12.88 -6.08 -10.95
N ASN A 135 -13.55 -6.36 -9.83
CA ASN A 135 -14.98 -6.69 -9.81
C ASN A 135 -15.87 -5.54 -9.32
N ALA A 136 -15.33 -4.58 -8.58
CA ALA A 136 -16.07 -3.44 -8.06
C ALA A 136 -16.33 -2.38 -9.14
N PRO A 137 -17.39 -1.57 -9.00
CA PRO A 137 -17.53 -0.35 -9.77
C PRO A 137 -16.24 0.49 -9.68
N TRP A 138 -15.86 1.12 -10.78
CA TRP A 138 -14.57 1.81 -10.86
C TRP A 138 -14.37 2.89 -9.77
N GLN A 139 -15.45 3.57 -9.35
CA GLN A 139 -15.40 4.57 -8.28
C GLN A 139 -15.04 3.92 -6.92
N GLU A 140 -15.63 2.75 -6.63
CA GLU A 140 -15.30 1.97 -5.44
C GLU A 140 -13.88 1.43 -5.49
N ALA A 141 -13.47 0.94 -6.66
CA ALA A 141 -12.11 0.47 -6.88
C ALA A 141 -11.08 1.60 -6.72
N ALA A 142 -11.36 2.81 -7.24
CA ALA A 142 -10.52 3.99 -7.02
C ALA A 142 -10.48 4.40 -5.53
N CYS A 143 -11.63 4.40 -4.84
CA CYS A 143 -11.73 4.68 -3.40
C CYS A 143 -10.85 3.73 -2.57
N SER A 144 -10.68 2.47 -2.96
CA SER A 144 -9.82 1.52 -2.26
C SER A 144 -8.34 1.91 -2.24
N SER A 145 -7.92 2.88 -3.05
CA SER A 145 -6.55 3.40 -3.05
C SER A 145 -6.29 4.50 -2.00
N LEU A 146 -7.31 4.96 -1.27
CA LEU A 146 -7.21 6.10 -0.35
C LEU A 146 -6.26 5.93 0.83
N THR A 147 -5.78 4.71 1.13
CA THR A 147 -4.70 4.53 2.12
C THR A 147 -3.42 5.26 1.74
N GLU A 148 -3.29 5.70 0.50
CA GLU A 148 -2.20 6.58 0.04
C GLU A 148 -2.15 7.89 0.80
N MET A 149 -3.29 8.38 1.35
CA MET A 149 -3.34 9.56 2.22
C MET A 149 -2.39 9.48 3.42
N PHE A 150 -2.09 8.27 3.88
CA PHE A 150 -1.26 8.02 5.06
C PHE A 150 0.20 7.63 4.69
N ALA A 151 0.45 7.33 3.40
CA ALA A 151 1.73 6.81 2.95
C ALA A 151 2.91 7.79 3.06
N PRO A 152 2.78 9.12 2.83
CA PRO A 152 3.90 10.05 2.93
C PRO A 152 4.57 10.02 4.32
N THR A 153 3.79 9.89 5.39
CA THR A 153 4.31 9.85 6.77
C THR A 153 5.24 8.66 6.98
N ILE A 154 4.83 7.45 6.57
CA ILE A 154 5.62 6.24 6.76
C ILE A 154 6.92 6.25 5.93
N HIS A 155 6.89 6.81 4.71
CA HIS A 155 8.09 6.91 3.89
C HIS A 155 9.10 7.90 4.46
N LYS A 156 8.63 9.06 4.94
CA LYS A 156 9.50 10.04 5.63
C LYS A 156 10.14 9.45 6.89
N GLN A 157 9.37 8.73 7.70
CA GLN A 157 9.89 8.07 8.91
C GLN A 157 11.00 7.05 8.59
N ARG A 158 10.83 6.25 7.52
CA ARG A 158 11.88 5.30 7.10
C ARG A 158 13.14 5.99 6.62
N LEU A 159 13.01 7.02 5.79
CA LEU A 159 14.16 7.79 5.30
C LEU A 159 14.93 8.46 6.43
N ALA A 160 14.23 8.94 7.46
CA ALA A 160 14.84 9.58 8.61
C ALA A 160 15.49 8.58 9.59
N GLY A 161 14.89 7.40 9.78
CA GLY A 161 15.29 6.49 10.85
C GLY A 161 16.13 5.28 10.41
N TRP A 162 15.96 4.78 9.18
CA TRP A 162 16.66 3.56 8.75
C TRP A 162 18.17 3.70 8.63
N PRO A 163 18.76 4.82 8.17
CA PRO A 163 20.21 4.96 8.12
C PRO A 163 20.90 4.73 9.47
N ASP A 164 20.28 5.20 10.56
CA ASP A 164 20.83 5.03 11.90
C ASP A 164 20.52 3.67 12.52
N LYS A 165 19.33 3.13 12.26
CA LYS A 165 18.80 1.90 12.88
C LYS A 165 19.19 0.63 12.15
N TYR A 166 19.38 0.72 10.85
CA TYR A 166 19.79 -0.38 9.97
C TYR A 166 20.97 0.05 9.09
N PRO A 167 22.13 0.40 9.68
CA PRO A 167 23.28 0.95 8.95
C PRO A 167 23.91 -0.02 7.95
N TRP A 168 23.50 -1.29 7.98
CA TRP A 168 23.89 -2.32 7.03
C TRP A 168 23.10 -2.27 5.71
N ILE A 169 22.06 -1.43 5.61
CA ILE A 169 21.29 -1.20 4.37
C ILE A 169 21.90 0.00 3.66
N GLU A 170 22.40 -0.22 2.45
CA GLU A 170 23.00 0.84 1.63
C GLU A 170 21.97 1.91 1.28
N ALA A 171 22.41 3.17 1.22
CA ALA A 171 21.53 4.33 0.99
C ALA A 171 20.78 4.25 -0.35
N GLU A 172 21.37 3.66 -1.38
CA GLU A 172 20.76 3.42 -2.68
C GLU A 172 19.52 2.54 -2.59
N GLY A 173 19.52 1.57 -1.69
CA GLY A 173 18.36 0.71 -1.42
C GLY A 173 17.13 1.48 -0.95
N LEU A 174 17.30 2.70 -0.42
CA LEU A 174 16.19 3.54 0.03
C LEU A 174 15.56 4.41 -1.08
N ALA A 175 15.99 4.25 -2.34
CA ALA A 175 15.50 5.05 -3.47
C ALA A 175 13.98 4.96 -3.65
N TYR A 176 13.38 3.78 -3.43
CA TYR A 176 11.94 3.60 -3.45
C TYR A 176 11.21 4.59 -2.52
N PHE A 177 11.65 4.70 -1.27
CA PHE A 177 11.01 5.59 -0.30
C PHE A 177 11.16 7.07 -0.67
N ARG A 178 12.31 7.47 -1.24
CA ARG A 178 12.52 8.84 -1.73
C ARG A 178 11.54 9.21 -2.83
N LYS A 179 11.39 8.36 -3.84
CA LYS A 179 10.42 8.56 -4.94
C LYS A 179 8.98 8.64 -4.42
N ARG A 180 8.60 7.73 -3.51
CA ARG A 180 7.21 7.66 -3.00
C ARG A 180 6.78 8.86 -2.16
N VAL A 181 7.69 9.59 -1.53
CA VAL A 181 7.36 10.82 -0.80
C VAL A 181 6.68 11.86 -1.72
N THR A 182 7.17 12.01 -2.95
CA THR A 182 6.63 12.97 -3.92
C THR A 182 5.42 12.42 -4.67
N GLN A 183 5.49 11.18 -5.16
CA GLN A 183 4.44 10.56 -5.96
C GLN A 183 3.14 10.37 -5.17
N ALA A 184 3.23 9.95 -3.89
CA ALA A 184 2.05 9.70 -3.06
C ALA A 184 1.18 10.94 -2.87
N SER A 185 1.75 12.13 -2.80
CA SER A 185 0.98 13.38 -2.64
C SER A 185 0.04 13.64 -3.83
N ARG A 186 0.54 13.45 -5.06
CA ARG A 186 -0.28 13.58 -6.29
C ARG A 186 -1.41 12.54 -6.34
N ASP A 187 -1.08 11.28 -6.01
CA ASP A 187 -2.02 10.16 -6.07
C ASP A 187 -3.16 10.33 -5.06
N VAL A 188 -2.86 10.90 -3.88
CA VAL A 188 -3.84 11.24 -2.84
C VAL A 188 -4.86 12.24 -3.34
N GLU A 189 -4.41 13.35 -3.91
CA GLU A 189 -5.29 14.42 -4.40
C GLU A 189 -6.29 13.88 -5.43
N HIS A 190 -5.81 13.09 -6.40
CA HIS A 190 -6.65 12.52 -7.43
C HIS A 190 -7.65 11.48 -6.89
N GLY A 191 -7.20 10.53 -6.08
CA GLY A 191 -8.08 9.50 -5.49
C GLY A 191 -9.14 10.09 -4.57
N LEU A 192 -8.75 11.11 -3.77
CA LEU A 192 -9.66 11.81 -2.88
C LEU A 192 -10.70 12.62 -3.66
N ALA A 193 -10.27 13.34 -4.72
CA ALA A 193 -11.17 14.11 -5.57
C ALA A 193 -12.26 13.21 -6.20
N ILE A 194 -11.88 12.05 -6.74
CA ILE A 194 -12.81 11.05 -7.28
C ILE A 194 -13.79 10.61 -6.19
N THR A 195 -13.31 10.25 -5.01
CA THR A 195 -14.16 9.78 -3.92
C THR A 195 -15.14 10.84 -3.46
N LEU A 196 -14.68 12.06 -3.22
CA LEU A 196 -15.54 13.16 -2.80
C LEU A 196 -16.54 13.61 -3.88
N GLU A 197 -16.25 13.33 -5.17
CA GLU A 197 -17.15 13.64 -6.28
C GLU A 197 -18.25 12.59 -6.46
N HIS A 198 -17.96 11.32 -6.27
CA HIS A 198 -18.89 10.24 -6.61
C HIS A 198 -19.70 9.69 -5.44
N PHE A 199 -19.27 9.91 -4.20
CA PHE A 199 -19.96 9.42 -3.00
C PHE A 199 -20.73 10.55 -2.31
N LYS A 200 -21.94 10.86 -2.83
CA LYS A 200 -22.75 12.04 -2.44
C LYS A 200 -23.82 11.77 -1.38
N THR A 201 -24.36 10.56 -1.33
CA THR A 201 -25.38 10.20 -0.33
C THR A 201 -24.73 9.63 0.92
N ARG A 202 -25.43 9.69 2.07
CA ARG A 202 -24.95 9.08 3.32
C ARG A 202 -24.63 7.58 3.13
N GLN A 203 -25.44 6.86 2.39
CA GLN A 203 -25.22 5.44 2.12
C GLN A 203 -23.92 5.23 1.33
N GLN A 204 -23.71 6.01 0.28
CA GLN A 204 -22.46 5.94 -0.50
C GLN A 204 -21.24 6.32 0.35
N GLN A 205 -21.34 7.38 1.17
CA GLN A 205 -20.25 7.79 2.06
C GLN A 205 -19.90 6.71 3.09
N LYS A 206 -20.90 6.05 3.68
CA LYS A 206 -20.68 4.87 4.53
C LYS A 206 -19.98 3.76 3.76
N ARG A 207 -20.40 3.50 2.51
CA ARG A 207 -19.75 2.51 1.65
C ARG A 207 -18.28 2.85 1.37
N ALA A 208 -17.95 4.10 1.11
CA ALA A 208 -16.55 4.53 0.95
C ALA A 208 -15.71 4.30 2.23
N MET A 209 -16.32 4.53 3.41
CA MET A 209 -15.67 4.24 4.70
C MET A 209 -15.40 2.74 4.91
N GLU A 210 -16.31 1.87 4.45
CA GLU A 210 -16.14 0.41 4.49
C GLU A 210 -15.02 -0.03 3.52
N ILE A 211 -14.97 0.54 2.31
CA ILE A 211 -13.95 0.25 1.31
C ILE A 211 -12.56 0.66 1.83
N LEU A 212 -12.45 1.84 2.41
CA LEU A 212 -11.19 2.28 3.03
C LEU A 212 -10.79 1.36 4.19
N GLN A 213 -11.76 0.92 5.03
CA GLN A 213 -11.49 -0.04 6.10
C GLN A 213 -11.00 -1.38 5.54
N PHE A 214 -11.68 -1.92 4.54
CA PHE A 214 -11.25 -3.15 3.86
C PHE A 214 -9.78 -3.06 3.39
N LYS A 215 -9.39 -1.93 2.82
CA LYS A 215 -7.99 -1.74 2.40
C LYS A 215 -7.02 -1.63 3.57
N LEU A 216 -7.43 -1.00 4.66
CA LEU A 216 -6.64 -0.96 5.90
C LEU A 216 -6.45 -2.35 6.49
N ASP A 217 -7.52 -3.17 6.50
CA ASP A 217 -7.50 -4.55 6.98
C ASP A 217 -6.55 -5.44 6.14
N ILE A 218 -6.52 -5.26 4.81
CA ILE A 218 -5.55 -5.94 3.94
C ILE A 218 -4.11 -5.63 4.36
N LEU A 219 -3.79 -4.35 4.57
CA LEU A 219 -2.44 -3.95 4.96
C LEU A 219 -2.05 -4.47 6.34
N TRP A 220 -3.02 -4.54 7.25
CA TRP A 220 -2.83 -5.09 8.59
C TRP A 220 -2.60 -6.61 8.54
N THR A 221 -3.47 -7.35 7.85
CA THR A 221 -3.39 -8.81 7.69
C THR A 221 -2.05 -9.26 7.07
N MET A 222 -1.49 -8.49 6.13
CA MET A 222 -0.15 -8.77 5.61
C MET A 222 0.90 -8.78 6.73
N LEU A 223 0.82 -7.85 7.68
CA LEU A 223 1.76 -7.77 8.80
C LEU A 223 1.46 -8.81 9.89
N ASP A 224 0.20 -9.21 10.08
CA ASP A 224 -0.16 -10.35 10.94
C ASP A 224 0.52 -11.64 10.44
N ALA A 225 0.47 -11.88 9.12
CA ALA A 225 1.16 -13.03 8.52
C ALA A 225 2.68 -12.98 8.76
N MET A 226 3.29 -11.80 8.59
CA MET A 226 4.72 -11.61 8.85
C MET A 226 5.06 -11.73 10.34
N TRP A 227 4.18 -11.26 11.22
CA TRP A 227 4.33 -11.42 12.67
C TRP A 227 4.40 -12.90 13.06
N LEU A 228 3.42 -13.67 12.61
CA LEU A 228 3.38 -15.11 12.88
C LEU A 228 4.63 -15.83 12.36
N ALA A 229 5.10 -15.49 11.15
CA ALA A 229 6.23 -16.15 10.53
C ALA A 229 7.58 -15.76 11.17
N TYR A 230 7.82 -14.46 11.36
CA TYR A 230 9.17 -13.94 11.66
C TYR A 230 9.35 -13.52 13.14
N ILE A 231 8.28 -13.21 13.87
CA ILE A 231 8.35 -12.87 15.29
C ILE A 231 8.00 -14.09 16.14
N ASP A 232 6.80 -14.65 15.95
CA ASP A 232 6.32 -15.80 16.73
C ASP A 232 6.91 -17.12 16.25
N ARG A 233 7.44 -17.19 15.01
CA ARG A 233 7.98 -18.39 14.37
C ARG A 233 7.01 -19.58 14.45
N LYS A 234 5.74 -19.35 14.14
CA LYS A 234 4.69 -20.37 14.17
C LYS A 234 4.65 -21.18 12.88
N PRO A 235 4.48 -22.52 12.95
CA PRO A 235 4.22 -23.33 11.76
C PRO A 235 2.96 -22.85 11.02
N PRO A 236 2.90 -22.95 9.70
CA PRO A 236 3.92 -23.48 8.77
C PRO A 236 5.01 -22.48 8.38
N TYR A 237 5.02 -21.29 8.94
CA TYR A 237 5.79 -20.14 8.46
C TYR A 237 7.26 -20.14 8.89
N PHE A 238 7.65 -20.90 9.90
CA PHE A 238 9.00 -20.85 10.44
C PHE A 238 10.08 -21.49 9.55
N ASN A 239 9.66 -22.18 8.47
CA ASN A 239 10.57 -22.73 7.46
C ASN A 239 10.71 -21.86 6.22
N VAL A 240 10.19 -20.63 6.25
CA VAL A 240 10.25 -19.67 5.16
C VAL A 240 11.49 -18.79 5.31
#